data_dbf67bee4a9cfe319b0f979354a52c42
#
_entry.id   dbf67bee4a9cfe319b0f979354a52c42
#
_cell.length_a   1.000
_cell.length_b   1.000
_cell.length_c   1.000
_cell.angle_alpha   90.00
_cell.angle_beta   90.00
_cell.angle_gamma   90.00
#
_symmetry.space_group_name_H-M   'P 1'
#
loop_
_entity.id
_entity.type
_entity.pdbx_description
1 polymer ?
#
loop_
_entity_poly.entity_id
_entity_poly.type
_entity_poly.pdbx_seq_one_letter_code
_entity_poly.pdbx_strand_id
1 'polypeptide(L)'
;MDNSVTKKRAQSNEIDMLNGPLFKKILLFALPLAASSLLQELFNSVDVAVVGHFVGSRALAAVGSNAPVIGLLINLFMGVSMGACAIISNHIGQQDDRSIRNAISTVQLVALLSGFFLLVLGQVAARPILTWMGTPPDVLDEAVTYLRIYFLGMPFIMAFNFGAAILRSMGDTRRPLYILVIAGVVNTLLNLLFVIGFGMGVAGVAVATGIANAVSATLIIRLLRKEKEPFRLHFDRMKIHGVELSRMLRIGVPAGVQGMIFSISNVVVQSSINSYGADAIAGSSAALNFEY
;
A
#
# COMPACT_ATOMS: atom_id res chain seq x y z
N MET A 1 -14.64 40.18 13.93
CA MET A 1 -14.37 39.14 12.95
C MET A 1 -14.51 37.79 13.65
N ASP A 2 -15.48 37.05 13.25
CA ASP A 2 -16.15 36.00 14.01
C ASP A 2 -15.32 34.70 14.13
N ASN A 3 -14.77 34.44 15.32
CA ASN A 3 -14.03 33.23 15.65
C ASN A 3 -14.92 31.97 15.78
N SER A 4 -16.21 32.08 15.47
CA SER A 4 -17.19 30.98 15.61
C SER A 4 -17.25 30.06 14.40
N VAL A 5 -16.77 30.47 13.22
CA VAL A 5 -16.86 29.70 11.97
C VAL A 5 -15.79 28.62 11.86
N THR A 6 -14.62 28.83 12.49
CA THR A 6 -13.47 27.89 12.43
C THR A 6 -13.61 26.69 13.38
N LYS A 7 -14.45 26.77 14.42
CA LYS A 7 -14.60 25.71 15.43
C LYS A 7 -15.51 24.53 15.03
N LYS A 8 -16.24 24.59 13.92
CA LYS A 8 -17.23 23.56 13.52
C LYS A 8 -16.69 22.45 12.60
N ARG A 9 -15.42 22.47 12.18
CA ARG A 9 -14.86 21.50 11.22
C ARG A 9 -14.11 20.29 11.81
N ALA A 10 -13.68 20.32 13.05
CA ALA A 10 -12.97 19.19 13.63
C ALA A 10 -13.92 18.05 14.01
N GLN A 11 -13.92 16.97 13.23
CA GLN A 11 -14.35 15.68 13.75
C GLN A 11 -13.33 15.21 14.80
N SER A 12 -13.72 14.44 15.81
CA SER A 12 -12.90 14.07 16.97
C SER A 12 -11.56 13.37 16.64
N ASN A 13 -11.35 12.97 15.40
CA ASN A 13 -10.16 12.26 14.91
C ASN A 13 -9.22 13.11 14.04
N GLU A 14 -9.65 14.29 13.61
CA GLU A 14 -8.85 15.18 12.75
C GLU A 14 -7.96 16.08 13.62
N ILE A 15 -6.69 16.16 13.25
CA ILE A 15 -5.73 17.06 13.89
C ILE A 15 -5.80 18.40 13.15
N ASP A 16 -6.23 19.46 13.84
CA ASP A 16 -6.18 20.83 13.31
C ASP A 16 -4.72 21.29 13.17
N MET A 17 -4.16 21.15 11.97
CA MET A 17 -2.77 21.55 11.67
C MET A 17 -2.59 23.06 11.45
N LEU A 18 -3.69 23.83 11.35
CA LEU A 18 -3.65 25.25 11.04
C LEU A 18 -3.46 26.13 12.28
N ASN A 19 -3.88 25.68 13.48
CA ASN A 19 -3.91 26.50 14.70
C ASN A 19 -3.22 25.81 15.87
N GLY A 20 -2.38 26.51 16.65
CA GLY A 20 -1.77 26.04 17.91
C GLY A 20 -0.37 25.45 17.79
N PRO A 21 0.20 24.79 18.82
CA PRO A 21 1.60 24.37 18.86
C PRO A 21 1.89 23.26 17.84
N LEU A 22 2.68 23.60 16.82
CA LEU A 22 2.95 22.76 15.65
C LEU A 22 3.68 21.46 16.02
N PHE A 23 4.67 21.52 16.90
CA PHE A 23 5.50 20.38 17.27
C PHE A 23 4.67 19.21 17.86
N LYS A 24 3.78 19.50 18.81
CA LYS A 24 2.90 18.49 19.40
C LYS A 24 1.97 17.86 18.37
N LYS A 25 1.48 18.64 17.43
CA LYS A 25 0.57 18.15 16.37
C LYS A 25 1.29 17.30 15.34
N ILE A 26 2.53 17.68 14.97
CA ILE A 26 3.38 16.85 14.11
C ILE A 26 3.63 15.50 14.76
N LEU A 27 3.97 15.45 16.05
CA LEU A 27 4.16 14.18 16.77
C LEU A 27 2.88 13.33 16.79
N LEU A 28 1.74 13.95 17.12
CA LEU A 28 0.45 13.24 17.15
C LEU A 28 0.04 12.71 15.77
N PHE A 29 0.46 13.37 14.69
CA PHE A 29 0.24 12.93 13.31
C PHE A 29 1.23 11.83 12.90
N ALA A 30 2.50 11.98 13.28
CA ALA A 30 3.56 11.05 12.89
C ALA A 30 3.50 9.70 13.62
N LEU A 31 3.12 9.68 14.89
CA LEU A 31 3.05 8.45 15.69
C LEU A 31 2.14 7.37 15.09
N PRO A 32 0.89 7.65 14.66
CA PRO A 32 0.07 6.64 14.01
C PRO A 32 0.61 6.21 12.64
N LEU A 33 1.33 7.08 11.91
CA LEU A 33 1.99 6.71 10.65
C LEU A 33 3.13 5.73 10.89
N ALA A 34 4.00 6.04 11.87
CA ALA A 34 5.07 5.13 12.27
C ALA A 34 4.52 3.78 12.76
N ALA A 35 3.47 3.81 13.59
CA ALA A 35 2.78 2.60 14.02
C ALA A 35 2.19 1.80 12.85
N SER A 36 1.66 2.48 11.81
CA SER A 36 1.16 1.82 10.60
C SER A 36 2.28 1.10 9.83
N SER A 37 3.45 1.73 9.71
CA SER A 37 4.61 1.12 9.03
C SER A 37 5.13 -0.08 9.81
N LEU A 38 5.29 0.04 11.13
CA LEU A 38 5.70 -1.07 11.99
C LEU A 38 4.71 -2.24 11.95
N LEU A 39 3.41 -1.96 11.94
CA LEU A 39 2.39 -3.00 11.83
C LEU A 39 2.42 -3.70 10.47
N GLN A 40 2.63 -2.97 9.39
CA GLN A 40 2.78 -3.58 8.06
C GLN A 40 3.96 -4.54 8.03
N GLU A 41 5.11 -4.13 8.59
CA GLU A 41 6.30 -4.97 8.65
C GLU A 41 6.06 -6.21 9.53
N LEU A 42 5.39 -6.02 10.66
CA LEU A 42 5.04 -7.13 11.55
C LEU A 42 4.11 -8.14 10.86
N PHE A 43 3.12 -7.70 10.09
CA PHE A 43 2.26 -8.61 9.32
C PHE A 43 3.02 -9.31 8.19
N ASN A 44 3.95 -8.63 7.49
CA ASN A 44 4.84 -9.27 6.53
C ASN A 44 5.70 -10.35 7.19
N SER A 45 6.24 -10.07 8.40
CA SER A 45 7.02 -11.04 9.16
C SER A 45 6.19 -12.26 9.58
N VAL A 46 4.92 -12.06 9.94
CA VAL A 46 3.99 -13.18 10.23
C VAL A 46 3.76 -14.02 8.98
N ASP A 47 3.55 -13.40 7.82
CA ASP A 47 3.38 -14.11 6.54
C ASP A 47 4.59 -14.99 6.22
N VAL A 48 5.80 -14.42 6.36
CA VAL A 48 7.06 -15.13 6.15
C VAL A 48 7.24 -16.26 7.15
N ALA A 49 6.93 -16.05 8.43
CA ALA A 49 7.02 -17.07 9.47
C ALA A 49 6.04 -18.23 9.23
N VAL A 50 4.81 -17.94 8.81
CA VAL A 50 3.80 -18.97 8.47
C VAL A 50 4.27 -19.81 7.29
N VAL A 51 4.76 -19.15 6.22
CA VAL A 51 5.29 -19.86 5.03
C VAL A 51 6.49 -20.71 5.41
N GLY A 52 7.49 -20.14 6.09
CA GLY A 52 8.73 -20.82 6.45
C GLY A 52 8.51 -22.02 7.36
N HIS A 53 7.61 -21.91 8.35
CA HIS A 53 7.37 -22.97 9.33
C HIS A 53 6.44 -24.08 8.81
N PHE A 54 5.37 -23.74 8.09
CA PHE A 54 4.33 -24.70 7.70
C PHE A 54 4.44 -25.20 6.26
N VAL A 55 5.09 -24.47 5.36
CA VAL A 55 5.22 -24.85 3.95
C VAL A 55 6.64 -25.28 3.61
N GLY A 56 7.64 -24.62 4.19
CA GLY A 56 9.04 -25.00 4.05
C GLY A 56 9.90 -23.98 3.27
N SER A 57 11.20 -24.29 3.15
CA SER A 57 12.22 -23.38 2.60
C SER A 57 11.97 -23.01 1.12
N ARG A 58 11.48 -23.93 0.29
CA ARG A 58 11.16 -23.65 -1.12
C ARG A 58 10.07 -22.58 -1.26
N ALA A 59 9.01 -22.72 -0.48
CA ALA A 59 7.93 -21.75 -0.46
C ALA A 59 8.40 -20.38 0.05
N LEU A 60 9.26 -20.37 1.07
CA LEU A 60 9.88 -19.14 1.59
C LEU A 60 10.75 -18.46 0.52
N ALA A 61 11.52 -19.25 -0.24
CA ALA A 61 12.29 -18.75 -1.37
C ALA A 61 11.39 -18.17 -2.48
N ALA A 62 10.24 -18.82 -2.77
CA ALA A 62 9.27 -18.32 -3.74
C ALA A 62 8.69 -16.96 -3.33
N VAL A 63 8.30 -16.79 -2.07
CA VAL A 63 7.78 -15.51 -1.55
C VAL A 63 8.89 -14.44 -1.54
N GLY A 64 10.08 -14.78 -1.05
CA GLY A 64 11.22 -13.88 -0.95
C GLY A 64 11.69 -13.31 -2.29
N SER A 65 11.72 -14.14 -3.33
CA SER A 65 12.09 -13.71 -4.70
C SER A 65 11.14 -12.62 -5.26
N ASN A 66 9.90 -12.56 -4.77
CA ASN A 66 8.89 -11.62 -5.25
C ASN A 66 8.95 -10.25 -4.56
N ALA A 67 9.45 -10.17 -3.34
CA ALA A 67 9.41 -8.96 -2.53
C ALA A 67 10.03 -7.72 -3.22
N PRO A 68 11.22 -7.78 -3.86
CA PRO A 68 11.79 -6.63 -4.55
C PRO A 68 10.98 -6.16 -5.76
N VAL A 69 10.36 -7.09 -6.50
CA VAL A 69 9.51 -6.77 -7.67
C VAL A 69 8.24 -6.05 -7.22
N ILE A 70 7.61 -6.58 -6.19
CA ILE A 70 6.42 -5.99 -5.58
C ILE A 70 6.74 -4.58 -5.08
N GLY A 71 7.84 -4.44 -4.33
CA GLY A 71 8.30 -3.15 -3.80
C GLY A 71 8.59 -2.14 -4.90
N LEU A 72 9.28 -2.54 -5.97
CA LEU A 72 9.59 -1.66 -7.11
C LEU A 72 8.32 -1.04 -7.71
N LEU A 73 7.32 -1.87 -7.99
CA LEU A 73 6.09 -1.42 -8.65
C LEU A 73 5.16 -0.64 -7.71
N ILE A 74 5.05 -1.06 -6.46
CA ILE A 74 4.21 -0.36 -5.46
C ILE A 74 4.80 1.00 -5.11
N ASN A 75 6.12 1.12 -4.92
CA ASN A 75 6.76 2.36 -4.47
C ASN A 75 6.54 3.52 -5.43
N LEU A 76 6.48 3.27 -6.75
CA LEU A 76 6.14 4.31 -7.71
C LEU A 76 4.76 4.93 -7.43
N PHE A 77 3.75 4.08 -7.25
CA PHE A 77 2.37 4.55 -7.02
C PHE A 77 2.15 5.06 -5.58
N MET A 78 2.93 4.55 -4.63
CA MET A 78 2.98 5.12 -3.28
C MET A 78 3.46 6.58 -3.32
N GLY A 79 4.50 6.88 -4.10
CA GLY A 79 4.93 8.25 -4.34
C GLY A 79 3.81 9.12 -4.93
N VAL A 80 3.08 8.60 -5.93
CA VAL A 80 1.94 9.31 -6.52
C VAL A 80 0.84 9.57 -5.47
N SER A 81 0.59 8.62 -4.56
CA SER A 81 -0.37 8.81 -3.47
C SER A 81 0.09 9.88 -2.46
N MET A 82 1.41 10.00 -2.22
CA MET A 82 1.98 11.10 -1.43
C MET A 82 1.77 12.45 -2.11
N GLY A 83 1.94 12.52 -3.44
CA GLY A 83 1.60 13.69 -4.23
C GLY A 83 0.13 14.08 -4.09
N ALA A 84 -0.77 13.12 -4.11
CA ALA A 84 -2.21 13.33 -3.88
C ALA A 84 -2.47 13.93 -2.49
N CYS A 85 -1.86 13.38 -1.44
CA CYS A 85 -1.96 13.90 -0.07
C CYS A 85 -1.49 15.36 0.01
N ALA A 86 -0.33 15.68 -0.59
CA ALA A 86 0.24 17.02 -0.58
C ALA A 86 -0.67 18.07 -1.25
N ILE A 87 -1.26 17.73 -2.40
CA ILE A 87 -2.13 18.66 -3.13
C ILE A 87 -3.43 18.90 -2.40
N ILE A 88 -4.09 17.85 -1.92
CA ILE A 88 -5.34 17.98 -1.17
C ILE A 88 -5.06 18.82 0.10
N SER A 89 -3.97 18.56 0.83
CA SER A 89 -3.58 19.35 2.00
C SER A 89 -3.35 20.83 1.68
N ASN A 90 -2.75 21.13 0.51
CA ASN A 90 -2.56 22.51 0.05
C ASN A 90 -3.91 23.19 -0.20
N HIS A 91 -4.85 22.53 -0.89
CA HIS A 91 -6.19 23.07 -1.13
C HIS A 91 -7.01 23.24 0.17
N ILE A 92 -6.81 22.37 1.16
CA ILE A 92 -7.38 22.53 2.50
C ILE A 92 -6.85 23.82 3.15
N GLY A 93 -5.54 24.06 3.08
CA GLY A 93 -4.93 25.29 3.58
C GLY A 93 -5.43 26.56 2.90
N GLN A 94 -5.77 26.47 1.61
CA GLN A 94 -6.36 27.54 0.81
C GLN A 94 -7.88 27.70 1.01
N GLN A 95 -8.52 26.76 1.72
CA GLN A 95 -9.98 26.69 1.91
C GLN A 95 -10.79 26.63 0.58
N ASP A 96 -10.19 26.04 -0.47
CA ASP A 96 -10.81 25.87 -1.78
C ASP A 96 -11.53 24.52 -1.89
N ASP A 97 -12.79 24.52 -1.48
CA ASP A 97 -13.64 23.31 -1.50
C ASP A 97 -13.85 22.75 -2.93
N ARG A 98 -13.77 23.60 -3.96
CA ARG A 98 -13.91 23.17 -5.35
C ARG A 98 -12.68 22.38 -5.81
N SER A 99 -11.49 22.89 -5.56
CA SER A 99 -10.24 22.21 -5.90
C SER A 99 -10.04 20.94 -5.07
N ILE A 100 -10.48 20.91 -3.80
CA ILE A 100 -10.51 19.67 -3.01
C ILE A 100 -11.34 18.58 -3.69
N ARG A 101 -12.58 18.89 -4.12
CA ARG A 101 -13.45 17.91 -4.83
C ARG A 101 -12.82 17.44 -6.14
N ASN A 102 -12.22 18.36 -6.91
CA ASN A 102 -11.55 18.02 -8.17
C ASN A 102 -10.34 17.11 -7.96
N ALA A 103 -9.54 17.40 -6.94
CA ALA A 103 -8.39 16.58 -6.56
C ALA A 103 -8.84 15.18 -6.11
N ILE A 104 -9.83 15.06 -5.24
CA ILE A 104 -10.36 13.76 -4.78
C ILE A 104 -10.92 12.94 -5.94
N SER A 105 -11.69 13.56 -6.84
CA SER A 105 -12.20 12.90 -8.05
C SER A 105 -11.07 12.35 -8.92
N THR A 106 -10.00 13.13 -9.12
CA THR A 106 -8.81 12.72 -9.89
C THR A 106 -8.08 11.58 -9.18
N VAL A 107 -7.86 11.68 -7.87
CA VAL A 107 -7.19 10.67 -7.05
C VAL A 107 -7.91 9.32 -7.11
N GLN A 108 -9.24 9.30 -7.09
CA GLN A 108 -10.02 8.08 -7.23
C GLN A 108 -9.79 7.37 -8.56
N LEU A 109 -9.85 8.12 -9.66
CA LEU A 109 -9.61 7.54 -10.99
C LEU A 109 -8.17 7.07 -11.15
N VAL A 110 -7.20 7.81 -10.63
CA VAL A 110 -5.80 7.39 -10.63
C VAL A 110 -5.62 6.11 -9.82
N ALA A 111 -6.27 5.97 -8.67
CA ALA A 111 -6.23 4.74 -7.87
C ALA A 111 -6.76 3.53 -8.63
N LEU A 112 -7.91 3.68 -9.32
CA LEU A 112 -8.51 2.61 -10.12
C LEU A 112 -7.63 2.25 -11.32
N LEU A 113 -7.18 3.26 -12.09
CA LEU A 113 -6.37 3.04 -13.28
C LEU A 113 -5.00 2.42 -12.94
N SER A 114 -4.34 2.91 -11.88
CA SER A 114 -3.06 2.35 -11.44
C SER A 114 -3.20 0.93 -10.92
N GLY A 115 -4.26 0.65 -10.15
CA GLY A 115 -4.54 -0.70 -9.66
C GLY A 115 -4.81 -1.68 -10.79
N PHE A 116 -5.62 -1.28 -11.77
CA PHE A 116 -5.90 -2.11 -12.94
C PHE A 116 -4.67 -2.27 -13.84
N PHE A 117 -3.89 -1.21 -14.05
CA PHE A 117 -2.63 -1.26 -14.79
C PHE A 117 -1.66 -2.27 -14.16
N LEU A 118 -1.46 -2.20 -12.84
CA LEU A 118 -0.59 -3.14 -12.11
C LEU A 118 -1.12 -4.57 -12.16
N LEU A 119 -2.44 -4.76 -12.07
CA LEU A 119 -3.05 -6.08 -12.21
C LEU A 119 -2.67 -6.70 -13.57
N VAL A 120 -2.91 -5.98 -14.67
CA VAL A 120 -2.60 -6.47 -16.03
C VAL A 120 -1.11 -6.71 -16.18
N LEU A 121 -0.28 -5.73 -15.74
CA LEU A 121 1.17 -5.84 -15.81
C LEU A 121 1.67 -7.08 -15.06
N GLY A 122 1.17 -7.34 -13.86
CA GLY A 122 1.55 -8.50 -13.06
C GLY A 122 1.18 -9.82 -13.71
N GLN A 123 0.01 -9.92 -14.37
CA GLN A 123 -0.38 -11.14 -15.08
C GLN A 123 0.55 -11.46 -16.27
N VAL A 124 0.96 -10.43 -17.01
CA VAL A 124 1.77 -10.59 -18.23
C VAL A 124 3.26 -10.69 -17.89
N ALA A 125 3.75 -9.84 -17.00
CA ALA A 125 5.18 -9.66 -16.76
C ALA A 125 5.75 -10.55 -15.63
N ALA A 126 4.91 -11.24 -14.82
CA ALA A 126 5.37 -12.02 -13.69
C ALA A 126 6.46 -13.05 -14.07
N ARG A 127 6.20 -13.90 -15.05
CA ARG A 127 7.15 -14.95 -15.46
C ARG A 127 8.43 -14.36 -16.10
N PRO A 128 8.33 -13.44 -17.08
CA PRO A 128 9.51 -12.80 -17.67
C PRO A 128 10.43 -12.12 -16.64
N ILE A 129 9.85 -11.37 -15.69
CA ILE A 129 10.62 -10.65 -14.68
C ILE A 129 11.38 -11.63 -13.78
N LEU A 130 10.70 -12.64 -13.23
CA LEU A 130 11.33 -13.62 -12.35
C LEU A 130 12.40 -14.48 -13.05
N THR A 131 12.16 -14.82 -14.31
CA THR A 131 13.15 -15.52 -15.13
C THR A 131 14.38 -14.63 -15.38
N TRP A 132 14.17 -13.35 -15.67
CA TRP A 132 15.26 -12.39 -15.87
C TRP A 132 16.06 -12.13 -14.59
N MET A 133 15.41 -12.20 -13.44
CA MET A 133 16.08 -12.13 -12.13
C MET A 133 16.86 -13.39 -11.76
N GLY A 134 16.86 -14.43 -12.59
CA GLY A 134 17.57 -15.68 -12.33
C GLY A 134 16.93 -16.51 -11.21
N THR A 135 15.61 -16.42 -11.01
CA THR A 135 14.91 -17.27 -10.03
C THR A 135 15.12 -18.75 -10.37
N PRO A 136 15.55 -19.60 -9.42
CA PRO A 136 15.81 -21.02 -9.68
C PRO A 136 14.60 -21.75 -10.26
N PRO A 137 14.80 -22.65 -11.24
CA PRO A 137 13.71 -23.34 -11.92
C PRO A 137 12.78 -24.13 -11.01
N ASP A 138 13.28 -24.65 -9.90
CA ASP A 138 12.54 -25.42 -8.90
C ASP A 138 11.61 -24.55 -8.03
N VAL A 139 11.81 -23.23 -8.00
CA VAL A 139 11.02 -22.27 -7.24
C VAL A 139 10.18 -21.36 -8.14
N LEU A 140 10.54 -21.28 -9.44
CA LEU A 140 9.99 -20.29 -10.37
C LEU A 140 8.46 -20.39 -10.50
N ASP A 141 7.91 -21.59 -10.63
CA ASP A 141 6.46 -21.76 -10.86
C ASP A 141 5.64 -21.37 -9.62
N GLU A 142 6.14 -21.65 -8.41
CA GLU A 142 5.51 -21.20 -7.16
C GLU A 142 5.62 -19.68 -7.02
N ALA A 143 6.77 -19.11 -7.34
CA ALA A 143 6.99 -17.65 -7.31
C ALA A 143 6.08 -16.90 -8.30
N VAL A 144 5.94 -17.42 -9.53
CA VAL A 144 5.02 -16.86 -10.55
C VAL A 144 3.58 -16.94 -10.08
N THR A 145 3.17 -18.06 -9.49
CA THR A 145 1.80 -18.25 -8.96
C THR A 145 1.51 -17.24 -7.86
N TYR A 146 2.43 -17.11 -6.89
CA TYR A 146 2.31 -16.12 -5.82
C TYR A 146 2.17 -14.71 -6.39
N LEU A 147 3.08 -14.31 -7.27
CA LEU A 147 3.12 -12.97 -7.85
C LEU A 147 1.83 -12.65 -8.61
N ARG A 148 1.33 -13.57 -9.42
CA ARG A 148 0.07 -13.38 -10.16
C ARG A 148 -1.12 -13.19 -9.22
N ILE A 149 -1.25 -14.04 -8.20
CA ILE A 149 -2.33 -13.91 -7.21
C ILE A 149 -2.21 -12.59 -6.46
N TYR A 150 -1.00 -12.22 -6.05
CA TYR A 150 -0.75 -10.94 -5.37
C TYR A 150 -1.20 -9.75 -6.22
N PHE A 151 -0.86 -9.75 -7.53
CA PHE A 151 -1.25 -8.67 -8.44
C PHE A 151 -2.75 -8.60 -8.74
N LEU A 152 -3.52 -9.68 -8.55
CA LEU A 152 -4.99 -9.60 -8.55
C LEU A 152 -5.50 -8.70 -7.42
N GLY A 153 -4.77 -8.58 -6.32
CA GLY A 153 -5.06 -7.69 -5.19
C GLY A 153 -4.70 -6.21 -5.42
N MET A 154 -3.97 -5.86 -6.49
CA MET A 154 -3.47 -4.49 -6.70
C MET A 154 -4.55 -3.41 -6.75
N PRO A 155 -5.71 -3.60 -7.37
CA PRO A 155 -6.78 -2.60 -7.33
C PRO A 155 -7.20 -2.25 -5.89
N PHE A 156 -7.23 -3.23 -5.00
CA PHE A 156 -7.57 -3.03 -3.59
C PHE A 156 -6.44 -2.32 -2.84
N ILE A 157 -5.19 -2.69 -3.09
CA ILE A 157 -4.01 -2.05 -2.50
C ILE A 157 -3.99 -0.57 -2.89
N MET A 158 -4.18 -0.26 -4.17
CA MET A 158 -4.21 1.13 -4.65
C MET A 158 -5.39 1.91 -4.06
N ALA A 159 -6.58 1.32 -4.02
CA ALA A 159 -7.76 1.95 -3.43
C ALA A 159 -7.53 2.29 -1.94
N PHE A 160 -6.89 1.40 -1.17
CA PHE A 160 -6.53 1.67 0.22
C PHE A 160 -5.48 2.79 0.33
N ASN A 161 -4.37 2.72 -0.41
CA ASN A 161 -3.28 3.68 -0.31
C ASN A 161 -3.70 5.10 -0.68
N PHE A 162 -4.43 5.27 -1.80
CA PHE A 162 -4.95 6.57 -2.21
C PHE A 162 -6.09 7.06 -1.30
N GLY A 163 -6.95 6.16 -0.81
CA GLY A 163 -7.95 6.50 0.19
C GLY A 163 -7.35 6.95 1.52
N ALA A 164 -6.30 6.27 1.97
CA ALA A 164 -5.54 6.66 3.16
C ALA A 164 -4.82 8.01 2.95
N ALA A 165 -4.36 8.32 1.72
CA ALA A 165 -3.77 9.61 1.39
C ALA A 165 -4.79 10.75 1.53
N ILE A 166 -6.07 10.54 1.12
CA ILE A 166 -7.15 11.50 1.33
C ILE A 166 -7.38 11.74 2.83
N LEU A 167 -7.45 10.70 3.66
CA LEU A 167 -7.63 10.86 5.10
C LEU A 167 -6.42 11.55 5.76
N ARG A 168 -5.21 11.19 5.37
CA ARG A 168 -3.98 11.83 5.85
C ARG A 168 -3.93 13.32 5.51
N SER A 169 -4.43 13.72 4.34
CA SER A 169 -4.49 15.14 3.95
C SER A 169 -5.42 15.96 4.85
N MET A 170 -6.43 15.33 5.46
CA MET A 170 -7.33 15.93 6.44
C MET A 170 -6.75 15.95 7.87
N GLY A 171 -5.54 15.42 8.07
CA GLY A 171 -4.94 15.28 9.40
C GLY A 171 -5.36 14.00 10.15
N ASP A 172 -6.04 13.08 9.49
CA ASP A 172 -6.49 11.82 10.11
C ASP A 172 -5.58 10.66 9.73
N THR A 173 -4.72 10.28 10.63
CA THR A 173 -3.81 9.13 10.52
C THR A 173 -4.29 7.93 11.33
N ARG A 174 -5.28 8.11 12.24
CA ARG A 174 -5.75 7.06 13.14
C ARG A 174 -6.69 6.09 12.45
N ARG A 175 -7.65 6.60 11.66
CA ARG A 175 -8.61 5.73 10.97
C ARG A 175 -7.93 4.79 9.96
N PRO A 176 -6.97 5.22 9.11
CA PRO A 176 -6.17 4.29 8.30
C PRO A 176 -5.44 3.23 9.12
N LEU A 177 -4.87 3.60 10.28
CA LEU A 177 -4.21 2.66 11.19
C LEU A 177 -5.18 1.58 11.70
N TYR A 178 -6.39 1.95 12.15
CA TYR A 178 -7.38 0.97 12.61
C TYR A 178 -7.82 0.01 11.49
N ILE A 179 -8.00 0.51 10.28
CA ILE A 179 -8.31 -0.33 9.10
C ILE A 179 -7.18 -1.32 8.85
N LEU A 180 -5.93 -0.87 8.96
CA LEU A 180 -4.75 -1.72 8.78
C LEU A 180 -4.68 -2.83 9.84
N VAL A 181 -4.97 -2.50 11.12
CA VAL A 181 -5.04 -3.50 12.20
C VAL A 181 -6.08 -4.57 11.90
N ILE A 182 -7.29 -4.16 11.50
CA ILE A 182 -8.37 -5.10 11.16
C ILE A 182 -7.95 -6.00 10.01
N ALA A 183 -7.39 -5.42 8.95
CA ALA A 183 -6.94 -6.17 7.79
C ALA A 183 -5.79 -7.12 8.10
N GLY A 184 -4.84 -6.71 8.95
CA GLY A 184 -3.73 -7.56 9.37
C GLY A 184 -4.19 -8.75 10.22
N VAL A 185 -5.13 -8.55 11.12
CA VAL A 185 -5.75 -9.66 11.87
C VAL A 185 -6.45 -10.62 10.91
N VAL A 186 -7.25 -10.11 9.97
CA VAL A 186 -7.92 -10.92 8.94
C VAL A 186 -6.89 -11.68 8.10
N ASN A 187 -5.82 -11.01 7.66
CA ASN A 187 -4.73 -11.64 6.91
C ASN A 187 -4.10 -12.81 7.68
N THR A 188 -3.71 -12.59 8.94
CA THR A 188 -3.10 -13.62 9.78
C THR A 188 -4.03 -14.83 9.97
N LEU A 189 -5.31 -14.60 10.27
CA LEU A 189 -6.27 -15.68 10.44
C LEU A 189 -6.49 -16.47 9.14
N LEU A 190 -6.59 -15.78 8.00
CA LEU A 190 -6.74 -16.41 6.70
C LEU A 190 -5.48 -17.15 6.26
N ASN A 191 -4.29 -16.65 6.57
CA ASN A 191 -3.03 -17.36 6.33
C ASN A 191 -3.01 -18.71 7.06
N LEU A 192 -3.32 -18.71 8.35
CA LEU A 192 -3.39 -19.96 9.13
C LEU A 192 -4.45 -20.91 8.56
N LEU A 193 -5.62 -20.38 8.19
CA LEU A 193 -6.70 -21.20 7.61
C LEU A 193 -6.30 -21.81 6.26
N PHE A 194 -5.75 -21.01 5.34
CA PHE A 194 -5.46 -21.49 3.97
C PHE A 194 -4.19 -22.34 3.93
N VAL A 195 -3.18 -22.00 4.73
CA VAL A 195 -1.92 -22.76 4.74
C VAL A 195 -2.07 -24.04 5.56
N ILE A 196 -2.61 -23.97 6.78
CA ILE A 196 -2.69 -25.12 7.67
C ILE A 196 -3.98 -25.92 7.41
N GLY A 197 -5.13 -25.22 7.32
CA GLY A 197 -6.44 -25.88 7.17
C GLY A 197 -6.64 -26.49 5.78
N PHE A 198 -6.31 -25.77 4.72
CA PHE A 198 -6.53 -26.21 3.34
C PHE A 198 -5.26 -26.68 2.63
N GLY A 199 -4.08 -26.55 3.22
CA GLY A 199 -2.83 -26.99 2.61
C GLY A 199 -2.46 -26.27 1.30
N MET A 200 -2.93 -25.01 1.11
CA MET A 200 -2.77 -24.28 -0.16
C MET A 200 -1.34 -23.75 -0.39
N GLY A 201 -0.44 -23.93 0.57
CA GLY A 201 0.95 -23.48 0.44
C GLY A 201 1.09 -21.98 0.14
N VAL A 202 1.98 -21.65 -0.79
CA VAL A 202 2.30 -20.26 -1.19
C VAL A 202 1.07 -19.53 -1.76
N ALA A 203 0.23 -20.23 -2.53
CA ALA A 203 -0.98 -19.64 -3.10
C ALA A 203 -1.97 -19.21 -2.01
N GLY A 204 -2.05 -19.96 -0.90
CA GLY A 204 -2.90 -19.63 0.24
C GLY A 204 -2.55 -18.29 0.87
N VAL A 205 -1.25 -18.01 1.05
CA VAL A 205 -0.77 -16.73 1.58
C VAL A 205 -1.11 -15.56 0.64
N ALA A 206 -0.89 -15.74 -0.66
CA ALA A 206 -1.21 -14.70 -1.64
C ALA A 206 -2.73 -14.39 -1.67
N VAL A 207 -3.58 -15.41 -1.58
CA VAL A 207 -5.05 -15.24 -1.52
C VAL A 207 -5.46 -14.55 -0.22
N ALA A 208 -4.89 -14.96 0.92
CA ALA A 208 -5.17 -14.34 2.23
C ALA A 208 -4.83 -12.84 2.21
N THR A 209 -3.66 -12.49 1.67
CA THR A 209 -3.22 -11.09 1.50
C THR A 209 -4.15 -10.33 0.56
N GLY A 210 -4.58 -10.94 -0.55
CA GLY A 210 -5.55 -10.36 -1.47
C GLY A 210 -6.90 -10.04 -0.80
N ILE A 211 -7.43 -10.97 0.00
CA ILE A 211 -8.69 -10.79 0.73
C ILE A 211 -8.54 -9.70 1.81
N ALA A 212 -7.44 -9.71 2.57
CA ALA A 212 -7.17 -8.69 3.58
C ALA A 212 -7.11 -7.28 2.96
N ASN A 213 -6.47 -7.15 1.80
CA ASN A 213 -6.44 -5.89 1.04
C ASN A 213 -7.83 -5.49 0.53
N ALA A 214 -8.67 -6.43 0.11
CA ALA A 214 -10.06 -6.18 -0.27
C ALA A 214 -10.90 -5.67 0.92
N VAL A 215 -10.67 -6.21 2.12
CA VAL A 215 -11.28 -5.73 3.36
C VAL A 215 -10.84 -4.29 3.65
N SER A 216 -9.54 -4.00 3.58
CA SER A 216 -8.99 -2.64 3.76
C SER A 216 -9.61 -1.64 2.78
N ALA A 217 -9.65 -1.99 1.49
CA ALA A 217 -10.23 -1.15 0.45
C ALA A 217 -11.72 -0.90 0.68
N THR A 218 -12.45 -1.93 1.07
CA THR A 218 -13.88 -1.81 1.36
C THR A 218 -14.15 -0.89 2.54
N LEU A 219 -13.37 -1.03 3.61
CA LEU A 219 -13.50 -0.20 4.82
C LEU A 219 -13.16 1.26 4.53
N ILE A 220 -12.05 1.54 3.83
CA ILE A 220 -11.64 2.92 3.51
C ILE A 220 -12.65 3.59 2.57
N ILE A 221 -13.13 2.88 1.56
CA ILE A 221 -14.15 3.40 0.63
C ILE A 221 -15.46 3.70 1.37
N ARG A 222 -15.92 2.79 2.24
CA ARG A 222 -17.13 3.01 3.05
C ARG A 222 -16.98 4.22 3.97
N LEU A 223 -15.81 4.40 4.55
CA LEU A 223 -15.50 5.53 5.41
C LEU A 223 -15.53 6.84 4.63
N LEU A 224 -14.83 6.93 3.49
CA LEU A 224 -14.81 8.12 2.64
C LEU A 224 -16.18 8.46 2.03
N ARG A 225 -17.01 7.47 1.75
CA ARG A 225 -18.41 7.72 1.30
C ARG A 225 -19.29 8.34 2.38
N LYS A 226 -18.98 8.15 3.66
CA LYS A 226 -19.71 8.72 4.80
C LYS A 226 -19.14 10.07 5.23
N GLU A 227 -18.01 10.49 4.66
CA GLU A 227 -17.43 11.80 4.96
C GLU A 227 -18.34 12.95 4.51
N LYS A 228 -18.13 14.11 5.13
CA LYS A 228 -18.80 15.35 4.76
C LYS A 228 -18.15 15.98 3.53
N GLU A 229 -18.89 16.78 2.79
CA GLU A 229 -18.33 17.62 1.75
C GLU A 229 -17.26 18.58 2.35
N PRO A 230 -16.18 18.84 1.62
CA PRO A 230 -15.85 18.44 0.23
C PRO A 230 -15.14 17.09 0.07
N PHE A 231 -14.95 16.30 1.15
CA PHE A 231 -14.13 15.08 1.17
C PHE A 231 -14.89 13.80 0.81
N ARG A 232 -16.19 13.91 0.65
CA ARG A 232 -17.03 12.76 0.32
C ARG A 232 -16.70 12.17 -1.04
N LEU A 233 -16.61 10.84 -1.08
CA LEU A 233 -16.35 10.07 -2.29
C LEU A 233 -17.62 9.94 -3.13
N HIS A 234 -17.58 10.37 -4.40
CA HIS A 234 -18.65 10.25 -5.37
C HIS A 234 -18.23 9.44 -6.59
N PHE A 235 -18.81 8.26 -6.79
CA PHE A 235 -18.50 7.41 -7.93
C PHE A 235 -19.19 7.85 -9.24
N ASP A 236 -20.29 8.56 -9.13
CA ASP A 236 -21.09 9.06 -10.25
C ASP A 236 -20.49 10.29 -10.94
N ARG A 237 -19.57 10.99 -10.29
CA ARG A 237 -18.98 12.24 -10.76
C ARG A 237 -17.45 12.18 -10.93
N MET A 238 -16.90 10.98 -11.07
CA MET A 238 -15.45 10.82 -11.23
C MET A 238 -14.98 11.40 -12.57
N LYS A 239 -14.05 12.36 -12.50
CA LYS A 239 -13.39 12.98 -13.65
C LYS A 239 -11.93 13.22 -13.34
N ILE A 240 -11.07 13.07 -14.36
CA ILE A 240 -9.68 13.49 -14.28
C ILE A 240 -9.63 14.99 -14.56
N HIS A 241 -9.16 15.74 -13.58
CA HIS A 241 -8.84 17.16 -13.74
C HIS A 241 -7.35 17.29 -14.04
N GLY A 242 -7.01 17.67 -15.29
CA GLY A 242 -5.63 17.68 -15.78
C GLY A 242 -4.68 18.53 -14.93
N VAL A 243 -5.15 19.65 -14.38
CA VAL A 243 -4.36 20.51 -13.51
C VAL A 243 -3.99 19.78 -12.20
N GLU A 244 -4.95 19.11 -11.58
CA GLU A 244 -4.73 18.38 -10.33
C GLU A 244 -3.85 17.16 -10.58
N LEU A 245 -4.08 16.42 -11.68
CA LEU A 245 -3.25 15.30 -12.09
C LEU A 245 -1.79 15.74 -12.31
N SER A 246 -1.58 16.82 -13.07
CA SER A 246 -0.23 17.34 -13.35
C SER A 246 0.51 17.74 -12.06
N ARG A 247 -0.17 18.43 -11.14
CA ARG A 247 0.41 18.82 -9.85
C ARG A 247 0.74 17.58 -9.01
N MET A 248 -0.18 16.61 -8.95
CA MET A 248 0.02 15.36 -8.21
C MET A 248 1.21 14.56 -8.75
N LEU A 249 1.33 14.42 -10.07
CA LEU A 249 2.44 13.72 -10.69
C LEU A 249 3.77 14.46 -10.52
N ARG A 250 3.76 15.80 -10.57
CA ARG A 250 4.97 16.61 -10.37
C ARG A 250 5.61 16.42 -8.99
N ILE A 251 4.81 16.15 -7.96
CA ILE A 251 5.29 15.85 -6.60
C ILE A 251 5.49 14.35 -6.44
N GLY A 252 4.52 13.57 -6.89
CA GLY A 252 4.44 12.14 -6.62
C GLY A 252 5.44 11.31 -7.42
N VAL A 253 5.70 11.64 -8.69
CA VAL A 253 6.63 10.87 -9.52
C VAL A 253 8.07 10.97 -8.98
N PRO A 254 8.63 12.15 -8.64
CA PRO A 254 9.96 12.20 -8.03
C PRO A 254 10.05 11.41 -6.70
N ALA A 255 9.01 11.50 -5.86
CA ALA A 255 8.95 10.73 -4.61
C ALA A 255 8.89 9.22 -4.87
N GLY A 256 8.10 8.80 -5.84
CA GLY A 256 8.02 7.39 -6.27
C GLY A 256 9.32 6.87 -6.86
N VAL A 257 9.97 7.66 -7.71
CA VAL A 257 11.29 7.32 -8.29
C VAL A 257 12.35 7.17 -7.19
N GLN A 258 12.33 8.03 -6.17
CA GLN A 258 13.22 7.87 -5.02
C GLN A 258 13.02 6.51 -4.33
N GLY A 259 11.78 6.09 -4.08
CA GLY A 259 11.45 4.78 -3.53
C GLY A 259 11.85 3.63 -4.48
N MET A 260 11.68 3.81 -5.79
CA MET A 260 12.08 2.83 -6.79
C MET A 260 13.60 2.58 -6.82
N ILE A 261 14.44 3.61 -6.62
CA ILE A 261 15.90 3.47 -6.61
C ILE A 261 16.33 2.46 -5.53
N PHE A 262 15.75 2.53 -4.33
CA PHE A 262 15.98 1.53 -3.29
C PHE A 262 15.54 0.13 -3.74
N SER A 263 14.35 0.03 -4.34
CA SER A 263 13.82 -1.26 -4.81
C SER A 263 14.65 -1.84 -5.97
N ILE A 264 15.17 -1.03 -6.88
CA ILE A 264 16.09 -1.48 -7.94
C ILE A 264 17.36 -2.06 -7.34
N SER A 265 17.93 -1.39 -6.34
CA SER A 265 19.10 -1.93 -5.62
C SER A 265 18.79 -3.31 -5.02
N ASN A 266 17.63 -3.44 -4.36
CA ASN A 266 17.19 -4.72 -3.81
C ASN A 266 16.95 -5.79 -4.88
N VAL A 267 16.43 -5.44 -6.06
CA VAL A 267 16.29 -6.38 -7.20
C VAL A 267 17.64 -6.89 -7.66
N VAL A 268 18.65 -6.01 -7.76
CA VAL A 268 20.01 -6.42 -8.15
C VAL A 268 20.65 -7.35 -7.10
N VAL A 269 20.50 -7.00 -5.82
CA VAL A 269 20.97 -7.84 -4.71
C VAL A 269 20.26 -9.20 -4.73
N GLN A 270 18.92 -9.20 -4.89
CA GLN A 270 18.12 -10.43 -4.96
C GLN A 270 18.52 -11.30 -6.15
N SER A 271 18.78 -10.71 -7.32
CA SER A 271 19.28 -11.45 -8.48
C SER A 271 20.61 -12.15 -8.19
N SER A 272 21.50 -11.49 -7.45
CA SER A 272 22.76 -12.11 -7.00
C SER A 272 22.50 -13.25 -6.00
N ILE A 273 21.59 -13.07 -5.04
CA ILE A 273 21.22 -14.12 -4.07
C ILE A 273 20.59 -15.32 -4.78
N ASN A 274 19.77 -15.09 -5.81
CA ASN A 274 19.13 -16.14 -6.60
C ASN A 274 20.15 -17.11 -7.24
N SER A 275 21.37 -16.63 -7.55
CA SER A 275 22.43 -17.45 -8.11
C SER A 275 22.97 -18.52 -7.15
N TYR A 276 22.74 -18.37 -5.84
CA TYR A 276 23.18 -19.32 -4.81
C TYR A 276 22.12 -20.38 -4.47
N GLY A 277 20.96 -20.36 -5.13
CA GLY A 277 19.90 -21.37 -4.99
C GLY A 277 18.85 -21.07 -3.92
N ALA A 278 17.87 -21.98 -3.80
CA ALA A 278 16.67 -21.78 -3.00
C ALA A 278 16.94 -21.58 -1.49
N ASP A 279 17.91 -22.29 -0.93
CA ASP A 279 18.25 -22.20 0.49
C ASP A 279 18.84 -20.82 0.85
N ALA A 280 19.66 -20.25 -0.02
CA ALA A 280 20.20 -18.90 0.15
C ALA A 280 19.10 -17.85 0.07
N ILE A 281 18.15 -18.00 -0.84
CA ILE A 281 16.98 -17.10 -0.96
C ILE A 281 16.12 -17.18 0.30
N ALA A 282 15.83 -18.38 0.78
CA ALA A 282 15.04 -18.58 1.99
C ALA A 282 15.72 -17.98 3.23
N GLY A 283 17.03 -18.20 3.39
CA GLY A 283 17.84 -17.63 4.47
C GLY A 283 17.87 -16.11 4.42
N SER A 284 18.08 -15.52 3.23
CA SER A 284 18.04 -14.07 3.02
C SER A 284 16.67 -13.48 3.34
N SER A 285 15.59 -14.14 2.89
CA SER A 285 14.21 -13.70 3.16
C SER A 285 13.88 -13.72 4.65
N ALA A 286 14.36 -14.70 5.39
CA ALA A 286 14.23 -14.75 6.84
C ALA A 286 15.04 -13.63 7.52
N ALA A 287 16.29 -13.39 7.07
CA ALA A 287 17.17 -12.37 7.64
C ALA A 287 16.63 -10.95 7.46
N LEU A 288 16.07 -10.61 6.28
CA LEU A 288 15.49 -9.30 6.00
C LEU A 288 14.41 -8.89 7.00
N ASN A 289 13.66 -9.85 7.58
CA ASN A 289 12.65 -9.53 8.60
C ASN A 289 13.24 -9.13 9.95
N PHE A 290 14.55 -9.29 10.17
CA PHE A 290 15.27 -8.83 11.37
C PHE A 290 16.04 -7.53 11.13
N GLU A 291 16.12 -7.06 9.89
CA GLU A 291 16.90 -5.85 9.54
C GLU A 291 16.04 -4.57 9.65
N TYR A 292 14.71 -4.69 9.67
CA TYR A 292 13.74 -3.62 9.82
C TYR A 292 13.07 -3.68 11.19
#